data_f8c9c35768a8f61466ca59ecfcce04e7
#
_entry.id   f8c9c35768a8f61466ca59ecfcce04e7
#
_cell.length_a   1.000
_cell.length_b   1.000
_cell.length_c   1.000
_cell.angle_alpha   90.00
_cell.angle_beta   90.00
_cell.angle_gamma   90.00
#
_symmetry.space_group_name_H-M   'P 1'
#
loop_
_entity.id
_entity.type
_entity.pdbx_description
1 polymer ?
#
loop_
_entity_poly.entity_id
_entity_poly.type
_entity_poly.pdbx_seq_one_letter_code
_entity_poly.pdbx_strand_id
1 'polypeptide(L)'
;MTNRRQFLVSAAGLMAAAATPAWAQGRSIPLGLQLYTVRQDLAKDYDGTMRQLKAIGIRNVQANLTMSGKSSADQKMLYDSLGISWKSIHAGGDALRGNIQPTIDEAAKVGITNITCSFPLFPIDRAKIMAGPTIDDWKRNAETFNKCGQACKVAGMTFGYHNHNLEFRKIGAVVPYDFLLKETDPSLVHMEMDIGWVVAGGADPAAYLTKYPTRFHSLHIKDLKNQGIPNTNMKMTSAIIGQGIIDWKKLIPVIHKTSVEHAFLEIEEPYVPSPMGMVKASFEYLHGKV
;
A
#
# COMPACT_ATOMS: atom_id res chain seq x y z
N MET A 1 -62.65 44.82 -22.09
CA MET A 1 -62.16 43.55 -22.67
C MET A 1 -60.72 43.35 -22.22
N THR A 2 -60.50 42.64 -21.15
CA THR A 2 -59.20 42.47 -20.49
C THR A 2 -58.64 41.09 -20.76
N ASN A 3 -57.56 41.08 -21.47
CA ASN A 3 -56.85 39.83 -21.83
C ASN A 3 -55.93 39.38 -20.66
N ARG A 4 -56.26 38.22 -20.06
CA ARG A 4 -55.44 37.57 -19.05
C ARG A 4 -54.30 36.88 -19.70
N ARG A 5 -53.05 37.39 -19.59
CA ARG A 5 -51.82 36.67 -19.88
C ARG A 5 -51.47 35.80 -18.69
N GLN A 6 -51.53 34.50 -18.91
CA GLN A 6 -51.06 33.50 -18.00
C GLN A 6 -49.54 33.59 -17.91
N PHE A 7 -49.01 33.82 -16.73
CA PHE A 7 -47.59 33.66 -16.38
C PHE A 7 -47.34 32.19 -16.09
N LEU A 8 -46.75 31.46 -17.04
CA LEU A 8 -46.17 30.14 -16.79
C LEU A 8 -44.79 30.35 -16.18
N VAL A 9 -44.66 30.15 -14.88
CA VAL A 9 -43.38 30.03 -14.20
C VAL A 9 -42.85 28.62 -14.49
N SER A 10 -41.93 28.52 -15.42
CA SER A 10 -41.14 27.30 -15.64
C SER A 10 -40.13 27.15 -14.49
N ALA A 11 -40.44 26.32 -13.52
CA ALA A 11 -39.49 25.86 -12.54
C ALA A 11 -38.52 24.90 -13.25
N ALA A 12 -37.46 25.41 -13.83
CA ALA A 12 -36.31 24.60 -14.25
C ALA A 12 -35.58 24.14 -12.98
N GLY A 13 -35.92 22.94 -12.53
CA GLY A 13 -35.16 22.25 -11.49
C GLY A 13 -33.76 21.99 -12.00
N LEU A 14 -32.78 22.77 -11.54
CA LEU A 14 -31.38 22.43 -11.64
C LEU A 14 -31.14 21.15 -10.79
N MET A 15 -31.25 19.99 -11.42
CA MET A 15 -30.61 18.80 -10.90
C MET A 15 -29.11 19.05 -11.03
N ALA A 16 -28.49 19.46 -9.95
CA ALA A 16 -27.03 19.36 -9.82
C ALA A 16 -26.70 17.87 -9.93
N ALA A 17 -26.32 17.44 -11.13
CA ALA A 17 -25.68 16.15 -11.29
C ALA A 17 -24.43 16.19 -10.43
N ALA A 18 -24.47 15.53 -9.27
CA ALA A 18 -23.28 15.30 -8.46
C ALA A 18 -22.28 14.62 -9.40
N ALA A 19 -21.26 15.36 -9.81
CA ALA A 19 -20.18 14.81 -10.61
C ALA A 19 -19.61 13.64 -9.82
N THR A 20 -19.75 12.42 -10.36
CA THR A 20 -19.11 11.25 -9.78
C THR A 20 -17.64 11.57 -9.68
N PRO A 21 -17.03 11.44 -8.49
CA PRO A 21 -15.60 11.70 -8.33
C PRO A 21 -14.82 10.89 -9.37
N ALA A 22 -13.74 11.44 -9.93
CA ALA A 22 -12.99 10.82 -11.02
C ALA A 22 -12.52 9.38 -10.69
N TRP A 23 -12.35 9.05 -9.40
CA TRP A 23 -12.06 7.70 -8.92
C TRP A 23 -13.23 6.71 -9.05
N ALA A 24 -14.48 7.16 -9.17
CA ALA A 24 -15.67 6.29 -9.32
C ALA A 24 -15.94 5.87 -10.78
N GLN A 25 -15.15 6.33 -11.74
CA GLN A 25 -15.35 6.09 -13.18
C GLN A 25 -14.48 4.92 -13.70
N GLY A 26 -14.45 3.76 -13.04
CA GLY A 26 -13.80 2.54 -13.58
C GLY A 26 -12.31 2.72 -13.92
N ARG A 27 -11.58 3.48 -13.10
CA ARG A 27 -10.14 3.72 -13.27
C ARG A 27 -9.38 2.43 -13.05
N SER A 28 -8.60 1.96 -14.05
CA SER A 28 -7.62 0.91 -13.84
C SER A 28 -6.55 1.38 -12.86
N ILE A 29 -6.32 0.63 -11.79
CA ILE A 29 -5.26 0.89 -10.83
C ILE A 29 -3.97 0.25 -11.35
N PRO A 30 -2.87 1.01 -11.51
CA PRO A 30 -1.60 0.44 -11.97
C PRO A 30 -1.13 -0.69 -11.06
N LEU A 31 -1.08 -1.91 -11.58
CA LEU A 31 -0.56 -3.07 -10.87
C LEU A 31 0.95 -3.12 -10.99
N GLY A 32 1.63 -3.25 -9.87
CA GLY A 32 3.08 -3.37 -9.76
C GLY A 32 3.50 -4.56 -8.92
N LEU A 33 4.78 -4.58 -8.57
CA LEU A 33 5.39 -5.58 -7.69
C LEU A 33 6.20 -4.90 -6.59
N GLN A 34 6.01 -5.33 -5.33
CA GLN A 34 6.96 -5.08 -4.26
C GLN A 34 8.14 -6.04 -4.42
N LEU A 35 9.34 -5.47 -4.69
CA LEU A 35 10.51 -6.25 -5.07
C LEU A 35 11.07 -7.15 -3.96
N TYR A 36 10.63 -6.94 -2.71
CA TYR A 36 10.95 -7.86 -1.60
C TYR A 36 10.54 -9.31 -1.93
N THR A 37 9.47 -9.51 -2.68
CA THR A 37 9.02 -10.82 -3.16
C THR A 37 10.11 -11.61 -3.88
N VAL A 38 10.91 -10.94 -4.69
CA VAL A 38 11.97 -11.56 -5.52
C VAL A 38 13.38 -11.22 -5.03
N ARG A 39 13.52 -10.80 -3.77
CA ARG A 39 14.81 -10.37 -3.19
C ARG A 39 15.95 -11.37 -3.32
N GLN A 40 15.63 -12.66 -3.24
CA GLN A 40 16.61 -13.72 -3.38
C GLN A 40 17.09 -13.90 -4.84
N ASP A 41 16.18 -13.71 -5.80
CA ASP A 41 16.50 -13.75 -7.22
C ASP A 41 17.30 -12.50 -7.62
N LEU A 42 16.91 -11.33 -7.12
CA LEU A 42 17.66 -10.07 -7.30
C LEU A 42 19.08 -10.14 -6.72
N ALA A 43 19.28 -10.82 -5.59
CA ALA A 43 20.60 -11.00 -5.00
C ALA A 43 21.51 -11.88 -5.84
N LYS A 44 20.96 -12.81 -6.63
CA LYS A 44 21.69 -13.70 -7.53
C LYS A 44 21.99 -13.05 -8.88
N ASP A 45 20.98 -12.46 -9.49
CA ASP A 45 21.05 -11.79 -10.79
C ASP A 45 20.01 -10.66 -10.85
N TYR A 46 20.41 -9.46 -10.46
CA TYR A 46 19.53 -8.31 -10.42
C TYR A 46 18.94 -7.98 -11.79
N ASP A 47 19.81 -7.84 -12.78
CA ASP A 47 19.45 -7.37 -14.11
C ASP A 47 18.59 -8.40 -14.86
N GLY A 48 18.96 -9.69 -14.76
CA GLY A 48 18.19 -10.80 -15.32
C GLY A 48 16.80 -10.93 -14.68
N THR A 49 16.72 -10.79 -13.35
CA THR A 49 15.44 -10.80 -12.62
C THR A 49 14.52 -9.67 -13.09
N MET A 50 15.04 -8.45 -13.22
CA MET A 50 14.25 -7.30 -13.70
C MET A 50 13.77 -7.48 -15.14
N ARG A 51 14.61 -8.08 -16.03
CA ARG A 51 14.17 -8.44 -17.40
C ARG A 51 13.07 -9.49 -17.41
N GLN A 52 13.14 -10.50 -16.52
CA GLN A 52 12.07 -11.49 -16.36
C GLN A 52 10.76 -10.85 -15.88
N LEU A 53 10.81 -9.94 -14.91
CA LEU A 53 9.63 -9.19 -14.45
C LEU A 53 9.01 -8.37 -15.56
N LYS A 54 9.83 -7.68 -16.37
CA LYS A 54 9.35 -6.99 -17.58
C LYS A 54 8.65 -7.94 -18.56
N ALA A 55 9.22 -9.13 -18.77
CA ALA A 55 8.64 -10.14 -19.69
C ALA A 55 7.29 -10.66 -19.19
N ILE A 56 7.07 -10.78 -17.88
CA ILE A 56 5.78 -11.12 -17.26
C ILE A 56 4.73 -10.02 -17.52
N GLY A 57 5.17 -8.77 -17.68
CA GLY A 57 4.28 -7.62 -17.85
C GLY A 57 4.35 -6.61 -16.72
N ILE A 58 5.20 -6.82 -15.71
CA ILE A 58 5.40 -5.83 -14.62
C ILE A 58 5.97 -4.55 -15.20
N ARG A 59 5.30 -3.43 -14.93
CA ARG A 59 5.69 -2.08 -15.38
C ARG A 59 5.83 -1.10 -14.25
N ASN A 60 5.41 -1.46 -13.04
CA ASN A 60 5.51 -0.64 -11.84
C ASN A 60 6.17 -1.45 -10.74
N VAL A 61 7.03 -0.81 -9.96
CA VAL A 61 7.69 -1.45 -8.81
C VAL A 61 7.67 -0.53 -7.60
N GLN A 62 7.70 -1.18 -6.44
CA GLN A 62 8.06 -0.60 -5.16
C GLN A 62 9.32 -1.31 -4.66
N ALA A 63 10.31 -0.55 -4.18
CA ALA A 63 11.60 -1.10 -3.77
C ALA A 63 12.24 -0.23 -2.68
N ASN A 64 13.32 -0.68 -2.07
CA ASN A 64 14.14 0.16 -1.20
C ASN A 64 15.14 0.97 -2.03
N LEU A 65 15.58 2.12 -1.52
CA LEU A 65 16.59 2.98 -2.19
C LEU A 65 17.92 2.23 -2.46
N THR A 66 18.26 1.29 -1.60
CA THR A 66 19.38 0.37 -1.83
C THR A 66 18.85 -1.05 -1.74
N MET A 67 19.10 -1.86 -2.75
CA MET A 67 18.61 -3.24 -2.80
C MET A 67 19.61 -4.15 -3.50
N SER A 68 19.95 -5.27 -2.85
CA SER A 68 20.88 -6.28 -3.41
C SER A 68 22.20 -5.69 -3.93
N GLY A 69 22.75 -4.71 -3.20
CA GLY A 69 24.02 -4.07 -3.53
C GLY A 69 23.95 -2.98 -4.60
N LYS A 70 22.79 -2.75 -5.23
CA LYS A 70 22.62 -1.64 -6.18
C LYS A 70 22.20 -0.36 -5.47
N SER A 71 22.81 0.76 -5.88
CA SER A 71 22.41 2.10 -5.46
C SER A 71 21.05 2.49 -6.05
N SER A 72 20.43 3.52 -5.53
CA SER A 72 19.19 4.10 -6.08
C SER A 72 19.39 4.54 -7.55
N ALA A 73 20.52 5.14 -7.87
CA ALA A 73 20.86 5.58 -9.22
C ALA A 73 20.99 4.41 -10.20
N ASP A 74 21.70 3.33 -9.82
CA ASP A 74 21.84 2.13 -10.65
C ASP A 74 20.50 1.44 -10.88
N GLN A 75 19.66 1.34 -9.83
CA GLN A 75 18.31 0.81 -9.93
C GLN A 75 17.47 1.64 -10.90
N LYS A 76 17.47 2.97 -10.73
CA LYS A 76 16.70 3.89 -11.58
C LYS A 76 17.11 3.78 -13.05
N MET A 77 18.41 3.77 -13.34
CA MET A 77 18.95 3.64 -14.69
C MET A 77 18.49 2.33 -15.35
N LEU A 78 18.54 1.21 -14.62
CA LEU A 78 18.06 -0.07 -15.12
C LEU A 78 16.55 -0.06 -15.36
N TYR A 79 15.75 0.45 -14.42
CA TYR A 79 14.29 0.48 -14.55
C TYR A 79 13.87 1.33 -15.75
N ASP A 80 14.48 2.49 -15.96
CA ASP A 80 14.22 3.36 -17.11
C ASP A 80 14.53 2.65 -18.43
N SER A 81 15.68 1.96 -18.50
CA SER A 81 16.08 1.21 -19.70
C SER A 81 15.09 0.08 -20.03
N LEU A 82 14.39 -0.43 -19.01
CA LEU A 82 13.38 -1.47 -19.15
C LEU A 82 11.96 -0.93 -19.33
N GLY A 83 11.73 0.38 -19.20
CA GLY A 83 10.41 0.99 -19.20
C GLY A 83 9.59 0.59 -17.98
N ILE A 84 10.25 0.39 -16.82
CA ILE A 84 9.64 0.09 -15.53
C ILE A 84 9.61 1.38 -14.70
N SER A 85 8.46 1.74 -14.17
CA SER A 85 8.29 2.88 -13.29
C SER A 85 8.53 2.51 -11.84
N TRP A 86 9.40 3.22 -11.16
CA TRP A 86 9.58 3.11 -9.72
C TRP A 86 8.60 4.06 -9.01
N LYS A 87 7.58 3.52 -8.36
CA LYS A 87 6.44 4.32 -7.87
C LYS A 87 6.58 4.79 -6.44
N SER A 88 7.17 3.97 -5.58
CA SER A 88 7.38 4.30 -4.17
C SER A 88 8.55 3.53 -3.59
N ILE A 89 9.01 3.99 -2.43
CA ILE A 89 10.01 3.27 -1.64
C ILE A 89 9.43 2.83 -0.30
N HIS A 90 9.91 1.68 0.19
CA HIS A 90 9.83 1.34 1.59
C HIS A 90 11.06 1.90 2.32
N ALA A 91 10.82 2.71 3.36
CA ALA A 91 11.85 3.27 4.22
C ALA A 91 11.87 2.53 5.56
N GLY A 92 13.08 2.15 6.00
CA GLY A 92 13.28 1.45 7.26
C GLY A 92 13.18 2.37 8.49
N GLY A 93 12.93 1.76 9.63
CA GLY A 93 12.70 2.48 10.89
C GLY A 93 13.84 3.39 11.33
N ASP A 94 15.10 3.05 11.04
CA ASP A 94 16.26 3.85 11.46
C ASP A 94 16.29 5.22 10.75
N ALA A 95 15.98 5.23 9.45
CA ALA A 95 15.86 6.47 8.68
C ALA A 95 14.74 7.39 9.22
N LEU A 96 13.65 6.80 9.71
CA LEU A 96 12.45 7.54 10.11
C LEU A 96 12.49 7.99 11.58
N ARG A 97 13.14 7.22 12.47
CA ARG A 97 13.28 7.60 13.91
C ARG A 97 14.19 8.79 14.14
N GLY A 98 15.16 9.00 13.27
CA GLY A 98 16.12 10.10 13.36
C GLY A 98 15.73 11.29 12.50
N ASN A 99 16.29 11.32 11.31
CA ASN A 99 16.07 12.38 10.33
C ASN A 99 15.69 11.78 8.98
N ILE A 100 14.47 12.02 8.54
CA ILE A 100 13.98 11.52 7.24
C ILE A 100 14.58 12.28 6.03
N GLN A 101 15.20 13.47 6.25
CA GLN A 101 15.66 14.31 5.14
C GLN A 101 16.63 13.62 4.18
N PRO A 102 17.63 12.84 4.61
CA PRO A 102 18.49 12.08 3.68
C PRO A 102 17.71 11.12 2.79
N THR A 103 16.64 10.52 3.31
CA THR A 103 15.76 9.63 2.53
C THR A 103 14.97 10.43 1.49
N ILE A 104 14.45 11.59 1.87
CA ILE A 104 13.76 12.52 0.96
C ILE A 104 14.70 12.97 -0.16
N ASP A 105 15.90 13.41 0.20
CA ASP A 105 16.90 13.91 -0.76
C ASP A 105 17.31 12.82 -1.76
N GLU A 106 17.50 11.60 -1.31
CA GLU A 106 17.86 10.48 -2.17
C GLU A 106 16.71 10.04 -3.06
N ALA A 107 15.49 9.99 -2.52
CA ALA A 107 14.28 9.72 -3.29
C ALA A 107 14.06 10.77 -4.40
N ALA A 108 14.28 12.05 -4.08
CA ALA A 108 14.18 13.15 -5.05
C ALA A 108 15.14 13.00 -6.21
N LYS A 109 16.39 12.59 -5.98
CA LYS A 109 17.41 12.40 -7.03
C LYS A 109 16.98 11.38 -8.09
N VAL A 110 16.19 10.38 -7.67
CA VAL A 110 15.69 9.33 -8.57
C VAL A 110 14.23 9.51 -8.98
N GLY A 111 13.65 10.70 -8.69
CA GLY A 111 12.32 11.08 -9.12
C GLY A 111 11.17 10.36 -8.40
N ILE A 112 11.41 9.84 -7.21
CA ILE A 112 10.39 9.21 -6.37
C ILE A 112 9.71 10.25 -5.51
N THR A 113 8.39 10.18 -5.44
CA THR A 113 7.57 11.13 -4.67
C THR A 113 6.76 10.46 -3.55
N ASN A 114 6.91 9.14 -3.38
CA ASN A 114 6.12 8.39 -2.41
C ASN A 114 7.03 7.56 -1.50
N ILE A 115 7.03 7.87 -0.20
CA ILE A 115 7.84 7.20 0.83
C ILE A 115 6.90 6.51 1.80
N THR A 116 7.03 5.20 1.97
CA THR A 116 6.22 4.40 2.88
C THR A 116 7.07 3.82 4.00
N CYS A 117 6.66 4.02 5.25
CA CYS A 117 7.22 3.32 6.41
C CYS A 117 6.76 1.87 6.38
N SER A 118 7.71 0.95 6.26
CA SER A 118 7.41 -0.48 6.05
C SER A 118 7.18 -1.27 7.34
N PHE A 119 7.44 -0.69 8.50
CA PHE A 119 7.31 -1.38 9.78
C PHE A 119 7.19 -0.39 10.95
N PRO A 120 6.48 -0.75 12.05
CA PRO A 120 6.38 0.12 13.23
C PRO A 120 7.75 0.50 13.83
N LEU A 121 7.84 1.72 14.35
CA LEU A 121 9.10 2.34 14.79
C LEU A 121 9.47 2.05 16.26
N PHE A 122 9.02 0.98 16.86
CA PHE A 122 9.49 0.57 18.18
C PHE A 122 10.68 -0.41 18.07
N PRO A 123 11.53 -0.50 19.11
CA PRO A 123 12.65 -1.44 19.07
C PRO A 123 12.14 -2.87 18.87
N ILE A 124 12.66 -3.54 17.84
CA ILE A 124 12.34 -4.93 17.53
C ILE A 124 13.33 -5.81 18.27
N ASP A 125 13.24 -5.87 19.59
CA ASP A 125 13.88 -6.92 20.36
C ASP A 125 12.90 -8.07 20.63
N ARG A 126 13.46 -9.27 20.85
CA ARG A 126 12.66 -10.48 21.04
C ARG A 126 11.68 -10.38 22.23
N ALA A 127 12.10 -9.72 23.30
CA ALA A 127 11.28 -9.53 24.50
C ALA A 127 10.10 -8.60 24.21
N LYS A 128 10.32 -7.51 23.48
CA LYS A 128 9.27 -6.57 23.07
C LYS A 128 8.30 -7.16 22.06
N ILE A 129 8.79 -7.98 21.11
CA ILE A 129 7.91 -8.72 20.17
C ILE A 129 7.00 -9.67 20.95
N MET A 130 7.53 -10.37 21.97
CA MET A 130 6.76 -11.28 22.81
C MET A 130 5.76 -10.57 23.71
N ALA A 131 6.18 -9.51 24.38
CA ALA A 131 5.31 -8.69 25.23
C ALA A 131 4.25 -7.91 24.42
N GLY A 132 4.61 -7.56 23.18
CA GLY A 132 3.87 -6.66 22.30
C GLY A 132 4.13 -5.18 22.62
N PRO A 133 3.89 -4.29 21.64
CA PRO A 133 3.97 -2.86 21.83
C PRO A 133 2.86 -2.36 22.77
N THR A 134 3.16 -1.29 23.52
CA THR A 134 2.19 -0.58 24.34
C THR A 134 1.43 0.47 23.52
N ILE A 135 0.34 1.04 24.06
CA ILE A 135 -0.37 2.14 23.41
C ILE A 135 0.53 3.39 23.27
N ASP A 136 1.46 3.61 24.20
CA ASP A 136 2.43 4.72 24.11
C ASP A 136 3.45 4.50 22.99
N ASP A 137 3.80 3.25 22.69
CA ASP A 137 4.62 2.93 21.52
C ASP A 137 3.88 3.34 20.23
N TRP A 138 2.61 3.03 20.11
CA TRP A 138 1.77 3.39 18.96
C TRP A 138 1.55 4.90 18.87
N LYS A 139 1.40 5.59 20.01
CA LYS A 139 1.31 7.05 20.05
C LYS A 139 2.58 7.70 19.49
N ARG A 140 3.77 7.24 19.94
CA ARG A 140 5.04 7.71 19.39
C ARG A 140 5.18 7.44 17.89
N ASN A 141 4.65 6.31 17.39
CA ASN A 141 4.60 6.05 15.95
C ASN A 141 3.76 7.10 15.23
N ALA A 142 2.53 7.36 15.68
CA ALA A 142 1.65 8.35 15.06
C ALA A 142 2.28 9.75 15.03
N GLU A 143 2.89 10.19 16.14
CA GLU A 143 3.61 11.46 16.23
C GLU A 143 4.79 11.52 15.23
N THR A 144 5.56 10.44 15.10
CA THR A 144 6.69 10.37 14.17
C THR A 144 6.20 10.34 12.72
N PHE A 145 5.14 9.61 12.43
CA PHE A 145 4.56 9.57 11.08
C PHE A 145 4.04 10.94 10.66
N ASN A 146 3.37 11.68 11.54
CA ASN A 146 2.94 13.05 11.27
C ASN A 146 4.13 13.98 10.97
N LYS A 147 5.23 13.86 11.72
CA LYS A 147 6.48 14.63 11.47
C LYS A 147 7.10 14.27 10.12
N CYS A 148 7.21 12.97 9.81
CA CYS A 148 7.72 12.49 8.52
C CYS A 148 6.83 12.96 7.37
N GLY A 149 5.51 12.88 7.55
CA GLY A 149 4.54 13.35 6.57
C GLY A 149 4.65 14.83 6.29
N GLN A 150 4.85 15.65 7.34
CA GLN A 150 5.09 17.10 7.19
C GLN A 150 6.38 17.39 6.41
N ALA A 151 7.46 16.66 6.69
CA ALA A 151 8.73 16.82 5.97
C ALA A 151 8.58 16.42 4.49
N CYS A 152 7.93 15.30 4.21
CA CYS A 152 7.64 14.86 2.85
C CYS A 152 6.77 15.90 2.09
N LYS A 153 5.72 16.41 2.73
CA LYS A 153 4.83 17.41 2.13
C LYS A 153 5.57 18.70 1.75
N VAL A 154 6.49 19.17 2.60
CA VAL A 154 7.34 20.34 2.29
C VAL A 154 8.23 20.08 1.07
N ALA A 155 8.68 18.85 0.88
CA ALA A 155 9.47 18.43 -0.28
C ALA A 155 8.62 18.08 -1.53
N GLY A 156 7.30 18.27 -1.49
CA GLY A 156 6.40 17.90 -2.58
C GLY A 156 6.18 16.39 -2.73
N MET A 157 6.42 15.63 -1.65
CA MET A 157 6.27 14.18 -1.58
C MET A 157 5.13 13.77 -0.68
N THR A 158 4.71 12.52 -0.78
CA THR A 158 3.75 11.89 0.11
C THR A 158 4.44 10.92 1.07
N PHE A 159 3.84 10.75 2.25
CA PHE A 159 4.30 9.79 3.26
C PHE A 159 3.18 8.80 3.58
N GLY A 160 3.53 7.52 3.69
CA GLY A 160 2.60 6.46 4.02
C GLY A 160 3.10 5.52 5.11
N TYR A 161 2.16 4.72 5.64
CA TYR A 161 2.44 3.64 6.58
C TYR A 161 1.85 2.33 6.06
N HIS A 162 2.68 1.29 6.01
CA HIS A 162 2.33 -0.07 5.62
C HIS A 162 2.09 -0.93 6.87
N ASN A 163 0.93 -1.58 6.93
CA ASN A 163 0.56 -2.43 8.05
C ASN A 163 0.99 -3.89 7.88
N HIS A 164 1.16 -4.54 9.03
CA HIS A 164 1.19 -5.98 9.16
C HIS A 164 0.00 -6.47 10.02
N ASN A 165 0.05 -7.69 10.52
CA ASN A 165 -1.02 -8.21 11.38
C ASN A 165 -0.84 -7.86 12.86
N LEU A 166 0.30 -7.37 13.27
CA LEU A 166 0.56 -7.01 14.66
C LEU A 166 -0.25 -5.77 15.11
N GLU A 167 -0.63 -4.90 14.18
CA GLU A 167 -1.49 -3.72 14.39
C GLU A 167 -2.92 -4.09 14.77
N PHE A 168 -3.31 -5.34 14.55
CA PHE A 168 -4.63 -5.88 14.92
C PHE A 168 -4.63 -6.57 16.29
N ARG A 169 -3.45 -6.66 16.96
CA ARG A 169 -3.36 -7.14 18.34
C ARG A 169 -3.93 -6.11 19.30
N LYS A 170 -5.10 -6.39 19.87
CA LYS A 170 -5.75 -5.49 20.80
C LYS A 170 -4.91 -5.22 22.05
N ILE A 171 -4.88 -3.97 22.47
CA ILE A 171 -4.31 -3.48 23.73
C ILE A 171 -5.48 -2.96 24.56
N GLY A 172 -6.00 -3.77 25.49
CA GLY A 172 -7.29 -3.50 26.12
C GLY A 172 -8.42 -3.47 25.08
N ALA A 173 -9.14 -2.35 25.01
CA ALA A 173 -10.21 -2.13 24.03
C ALA A 173 -9.71 -1.54 22.70
N VAL A 174 -8.42 -1.16 22.59
CA VAL A 174 -7.88 -0.44 21.44
C VAL A 174 -7.29 -1.41 20.41
N VAL A 175 -7.64 -1.24 19.13
CA VAL A 175 -6.96 -1.83 17.98
C VAL A 175 -5.93 -0.81 17.49
N PRO A 176 -4.62 -1.11 17.50
CA PRO A 176 -3.58 -0.17 17.10
C PRO A 176 -3.75 0.38 15.68
N TYR A 177 -4.26 -0.40 14.74
CA TYR A 177 -4.53 0.09 13.39
C TYR A 177 -5.59 1.21 13.38
N ASP A 178 -6.70 1.02 14.11
CA ASP A 178 -7.72 2.06 14.27
C ASP A 178 -7.16 3.29 14.98
N PHE A 179 -6.28 3.08 15.97
CA PHE A 179 -5.60 4.16 16.67
C PHE A 179 -4.72 4.98 15.71
N LEU A 180 -3.90 4.33 14.89
CA LEU A 180 -3.06 5.01 13.88
C LEU A 180 -3.91 5.79 12.86
N LEU A 181 -5.01 5.21 12.38
CA LEU A 181 -5.94 5.88 11.47
C LEU A 181 -6.55 7.15 12.07
N LYS A 182 -6.76 7.16 13.39
CA LYS A 182 -7.33 8.30 14.13
C LYS A 182 -6.27 9.36 14.47
N GLU A 183 -5.09 8.95 14.93
CA GLU A 183 -4.08 9.86 15.49
C GLU A 183 -3.11 10.40 14.43
N THR A 184 -3.14 9.89 13.21
CA THR A 184 -2.38 10.45 12.11
C THR A 184 -3.22 11.43 11.29
N ASP A 185 -2.62 12.59 10.95
CA ASP A 185 -3.25 13.60 10.11
C ASP A 185 -3.43 13.05 8.68
N PRO A 186 -4.68 12.97 8.17
CA PRO A 186 -4.95 12.45 6.83
C PRO A 186 -4.36 13.30 5.70
N SER A 187 -3.99 14.55 5.96
CA SER A 187 -3.33 15.42 4.99
C SER A 187 -1.80 15.23 4.93
N LEU A 188 -1.24 14.45 5.85
CA LEU A 188 0.19 14.21 6.02
C LEU A 188 0.56 12.74 5.85
N VAL A 189 -0.32 11.83 6.33
CA VAL A 189 -0.04 10.40 6.39
C VAL A 189 -1.12 9.63 5.67
N HIS A 190 -0.76 8.92 4.63
CA HIS A 190 -1.61 7.96 3.95
C HIS A 190 -1.37 6.55 4.50
N MET A 191 -2.25 5.63 4.20
CA MET A 191 -2.05 4.24 4.51
C MET A 191 -1.78 3.44 3.24
N GLU A 192 -0.81 2.55 3.30
CA GLU A 192 -0.63 1.45 2.37
C GLU A 192 -1.17 0.19 3.04
N MET A 193 -2.36 -0.23 2.63
CA MET A 193 -2.98 -1.42 3.23
C MET A 193 -2.38 -2.68 2.64
N ASP A 194 -1.76 -3.51 3.46
CA ASP A 194 -1.53 -4.90 3.10
C ASP A 194 -2.78 -5.73 3.41
N ILE A 195 -3.47 -6.13 2.35
CA ILE A 195 -4.73 -6.86 2.43
C ILE A 195 -4.56 -8.21 3.11
N GLY A 196 -3.47 -8.93 2.80
CA GLY A 196 -3.18 -10.23 3.39
C GLY A 196 -2.93 -10.14 4.90
N TRP A 197 -2.18 -9.14 5.33
CA TRP A 197 -1.91 -8.94 6.76
C TRP A 197 -3.14 -8.46 7.53
N VAL A 198 -4.04 -7.67 6.93
CA VAL A 198 -5.34 -7.33 7.53
C VAL A 198 -6.15 -8.61 7.81
N VAL A 199 -6.26 -9.50 6.80
CA VAL A 199 -6.99 -10.76 6.94
C VAL A 199 -6.30 -11.70 7.93
N ALA A 200 -4.97 -11.80 7.91
CA ALA A 200 -4.20 -12.58 8.88
C ALA A 200 -4.44 -12.10 10.32
N GLY A 201 -4.59 -10.80 10.53
CA GLY A 201 -4.97 -10.18 11.80
C GLY A 201 -6.43 -10.40 12.22
N GLY A 202 -7.24 -11.02 11.38
CA GLY A 202 -8.66 -11.30 11.64
C GLY A 202 -9.58 -10.10 11.38
N ALA A 203 -9.14 -9.13 10.59
CA ALA A 203 -9.93 -7.98 10.22
C ALA A 203 -10.43 -8.07 8.76
N ASP A 204 -11.43 -7.24 8.43
CA ASP A 204 -12.01 -7.19 7.09
C ASP A 204 -11.47 -5.99 6.29
N PRO A 205 -10.66 -6.20 5.24
CA PRO A 205 -10.15 -5.12 4.42
C PRO A 205 -11.26 -4.35 3.71
N ALA A 206 -12.36 -4.98 3.31
CA ALA A 206 -13.48 -4.29 2.67
C ALA A 206 -14.17 -3.31 3.63
N ALA A 207 -14.28 -3.66 4.91
CA ALA A 207 -14.82 -2.76 5.93
C ALA A 207 -13.94 -1.51 6.11
N TYR A 208 -12.61 -1.67 6.17
CA TYR A 208 -11.67 -0.54 6.27
C TYR A 208 -11.71 0.34 5.03
N LEU A 209 -11.65 -0.22 3.84
CA LEU A 209 -11.72 0.52 2.57
C LEU A 209 -13.03 1.29 2.42
N THR A 210 -14.14 0.69 2.85
CA THR A 210 -15.47 1.34 2.82
C THR A 210 -15.57 2.48 3.84
N LYS A 211 -15.04 2.26 5.05
CA LYS A 211 -15.09 3.26 6.14
C LYS A 211 -14.17 4.45 5.88
N TYR A 212 -13.04 4.23 5.25
CA TYR A 212 -12.00 5.24 5.03
C TYR A 212 -11.57 5.32 3.55
N PRO A 213 -12.47 5.65 2.62
CA PRO A 213 -12.22 5.52 1.18
C PRO A 213 -11.12 6.43 0.63
N THR A 214 -10.69 7.44 1.38
CA THR A 214 -9.65 8.41 1.00
C THR A 214 -8.35 8.29 1.78
N ARG A 215 -8.25 7.33 2.73
CA ARG A 215 -7.05 7.16 3.57
C ARG A 215 -6.01 6.26 2.94
N PHE A 216 -6.42 5.39 2.02
CA PHE A 216 -5.54 4.40 1.38
C PHE A 216 -5.11 4.91 0.01
N HIS A 217 -3.80 5.12 -0.18
CA HIS A 217 -3.22 5.55 -1.47
C HIS A 217 -2.60 4.38 -2.23
N SER A 218 -2.11 3.38 -1.53
CA SER A 218 -1.59 2.15 -2.13
C SER A 218 -2.08 0.92 -1.40
N LEU A 219 -2.00 -0.22 -2.09
CA LEU A 219 -2.33 -1.52 -1.54
C LEU A 219 -1.18 -2.50 -1.82
N HIS A 220 -0.91 -3.37 -0.85
CA HIS A 220 -0.27 -4.64 -1.12
C HIS A 220 -1.35 -5.70 -1.37
N ILE A 221 -1.31 -6.24 -2.57
CA ILE A 221 -2.19 -7.32 -3.00
C ILE A 221 -1.50 -8.62 -2.63
N LYS A 222 -1.95 -9.21 -1.54
CA LYS A 222 -1.40 -10.42 -0.93
C LYS A 222 -2.53 -11.36 -0.59
N ASP A 223 -2.42 -12.63 -1.00
CA ASP A 223 -3.37 -13.69 -0.66
C ASP A 223 -2.70 -14.72 0.25
N LEU A 224 -3.47 -15.46 1.01
CA LEU A 224 -2.95 -16.37 2.02
C LEU A 224 -3.80 -17.63 2.13
N LYS A 225 -3.16 -18.70 2.63
CA LYS A 225 -3.83 -19.95 2.98
C LYS A 225 -4.48 -19.83 4.37
N ASN A 226 -5.56 -20.58 4.59
CA ASN A 226 -6.23 -20.63 5.88
C ASN A 226 -5.42 -21.46 6.89
N GLN A 227 -4.31 -20.92 7.38
CA GLN A 227 -3.44 -21.57 8.34
C GLN A 227 -3.11 -20.61 9.49
N GLY A 228 -3.58 -20.94 10.69
CA GLY A 228 -3.26 -20.19 11.91
C GLY A 228 -3.77 -18.74 11.91
N ILE A 229 -4.93 -18.46 11.29
CA ILE A 229 -5.61 -17.16 11.33
C ILE A 229 -6.91 -17.26 12.14
N PRO A 230 -7.29 -16.17 12.86
CA PRO A 230 -6.52 -14.92 13.01
C PRO A 230 -5.28 -15.09 13.88
N ASN A 231 -4.22 -14.33 13.57
CA ASN A 231 -3.05 -14.22 14.42
C ASN A 231 -2.44 -12.81 14.31
N THR A 232 -1.60 -12.45 15.30
CA THR A 232 -0.94 -11.13 15.36
C THR A 232 0.55 -11.27 15.65
N ASN A 233 1.17 -12.35 15.18
CA ASN A 233 2.54 -12.74 15.50
C ASN A 233 3.45 -12.84 14.26
N MET A 234 3.11 -12.11 13.19
CA MET A 234 3.87 -12.06 11.94
C MET A 234 3.98 -13.42 11.23
N LYS A 235 2.95 -14.26 11.35
CA LYS A 235 2.91 -15.55 10.65
C LYS A 235 1.83 -15.53 9.58
N MET A 236 2.21 -15.94 8.38
CA MET A 236 1.32 -16.09 7.24
C MET A 236 1.91 -17.13 6.27
N THR A 237 1.06 -17.87 5.60
CA THR A 237 1.45 -18.71 4.46
C THR A 237 0.85 -18.09 3.22
N SER A 238 1.69 -17.51 2.36
CA SER A 238 1.24 -16.89 1.12
C SER A 238 0.61 -17.89 0.16
N ALA A 239 -0.34 -17.42 -0.63
CA ALA A 239 -0.93 -18.11 -1.75
C ALA A 239 -0.74 -17.30 -3.04
N ILE A 240 -0.84 -17.95 -4.18
CA ILE A 240 -1.05 -17.27 -5.47
C ILE A 240 -2.37 -16.51 -5.37
N ILE A 241 -2.41 -15.27 -5.84
CA ILE A 241 -3.61 -14.43 -5.77
C ILE A 241 -4.78 -15.13 -6.48
N GLY A 242 -5.90 -15.21 -5.78
CA GLY A 242 -7.11 -15.91 -6.22
C GLY A 242 -7.11 -17.42 -5.94
N GLN A 243 -6.05 -17.96 -5.35
CA GLN A 243 -5.97 -19.36 -4.89
C GLN A 243 -5.91 -19.47 -3.36
N GLY A 244 -5.99 -18.35 -2.65
CA GLY A 244 -6.06 -18.25 -1.21
C GLY A 244 -7.50 -18.13 -0.70
N ILE A 245 -7.65 -17.47 0.44
CA ILE A 245 -8.94 -17.35 1.14
C ILE A 245 -9.65 -16.02 0.89
N ILE A 246 -8.99 -15.06 0.20
CA ILE A 246 -9.55 -13.73 -0.04
C ILE A 246 -10.50 -13.76 -1.23
N ASP A 247 -11.73 -13.30 -1.02
CA ASP A 247 -12.74 -13.19 -2.10
C ASP A 247 -12.47 -11.92 -2.94
N TRP A 248 -11.51 -12.03 -3.86
CA TRP A 248 -11.13 -10.94 -4.75
C TRP A 248 -12.27 -10.44 -5.62
N LYS A 249 -13.24 -11.29 -5.97
CA LYS A 249 -14.41 -10.88 -6.76
C LYS A 249 -15.28 -9.87 -6.01
N LYS A 250 -15.36 -9.99 -4.68
CA LYS A 250 -16.07 -9.02 -3.83
C LYS A 250 -15.20 -7.82 -3.48
N LEU A 251 -13.89 -8.01 -3.28
CA LEU A 251 -13.01 -6.95 -2.79
C LEU A 251 -12.63 -5.94 -3.89
N ILE A 252 -12.34 -6.38 -5.12
CA ILE A 252 -11.95 -5.50 -6.22
C ILE A 252 -12.97 -4.37 -6.47
N PRO A 253 -14.29 -4.62 -6.53
CA PRO A 253 -15.27 -3.54 -6.67
C PRO A 253 -15.26 -2.53 -5.51
N VAL A 254 -14.86 -2.93 -4.31
CA VAL A 254 -14.69 -2.01 -3.16
C VAL A 254 -13.44 -1.16 -3.35
N ILE A 255 -12.33 -1.76 -3.77
CA ILE A 255 -11.08 -1.04 -4.08
C ILE A 255 -11.32 0.06 -5.11
N HIS A 256 -12.05 -0.21 -6.18
CA HIS A 256 -12.37 0.79 -7.21
C HIS A 256 -13.20 1.99 -6.71
N LYS A 257 -13.80 1.90 -5.52
CA LYS A 257 -14.53 3.00 -4.90
C LYS A 257 -13.68 3.84 -3.94
N THR A 258 -12.38 3.65 -3.94
CA THR A 258 -11.43 4.34 -3.06
C THR A 258 -10.48 5.24 -3.83
N SER A 259 -9.67 6.03 -3.12
CA SER A 259 -8.62 6.88 -3.69
C SER A 259 -7.31 6.12 -3.97
N VAL A 260 -7.29 4.80 -3.91
CA VAL A 260 -6.08 4.00 -4.19
C VAL A 260 -5.51 4.31 -5.57
N GLU A 261 -4.24 4.67 -5.63
CA GLU A 261 -3.53 5.07 -6.85
C GLU A 261 -2.63 3.96 -7.40
N HIS A 262 -2.14 3.08 -6.51
CA HIS A 262 -1.22 2.01 -6.85
C HIS A 262 -1.57 0.73 -6.11
N ALA A 263 -1.39 -0.41 -6.77
CA ALA A 263 -1.48 -1.72 -6.16
C ALA A 263 -0.20 -2.51 -6.46
N PHE A 264 0.43 -3.08 -5.45
CA PHE A 264 1.64 -3.87 -5.59
C PHE A 264 1.38 -5.30 -5.16
N LEU A 265 1.69 -6.26 -6.04
CA LEU A 265 1.78 -7.65 -5.64
C LEU A 265 2.87 -7.79 -4.58
N GLU A 266 2.58 -8.50 -3.52
CA GLU A 266 3.60 -8.96 -2.60
C GLU A 266 3.31 -10.39 -2.17
N ILE A 267 4.33 -11.24 -2.27
CA ILE A 267 4.27 -12.66 -1.91
C ILE A 267 5.47 -12.94 -1.03
N GLU A 268 5.22 -13.56 0.10
CA GLU A 268 6.26 -13.97 1.04
C GLU A 268 6.38 -15.48 1.11
N GLU A 269 7.47 -15.96 1.69
CA GLU A 269 7.71 -17.39 1.87
C GLU A 269 6.56 -18.10 2.62
N PRO A 270 6.32 -19.40 2.33
CA PRO A 270 7.04 -20.25 1.37
C PRO A 270 6.60 -20.03 -0.08
N TYR A 271 7.54 -20.07 -1.01
CA TYR A 271 7.27 -19.96 -2.44
C TYR A 271 7.06 -21.33 -3.07
N VAL A 272 5.93 -21.53 -3.79
CA VAL A 272 5.61 -22.78 -4.49
C VAL A 272 4.97 -22.45 -5.84
N PRO A 273 5.63 -22.73 -6.97
CA PRO A 273 6.91 -23.44 -7.14
C PRO A 273 8.14 -22.54 -6.91
N SER A 274 8.03 -21.23 -7.12
CA SER A 274 9.11 -20.24 -6.97
C SER A 274 8.53 -18.83 -6.84
N PRO A 275 9.31 -17.83 -6.35
CA PRO A 275 8.85 -16.44 -6.30
C PRO A 275 8.35 -15.96 -7.66
N MET A 276 9.16 -16.11 -8.71
CA MET A 276 8.83 -15.68 -10.06
C MET A 276 7.60 -16.40 -10.64
N GLY A 277 7.44 -17.70 -10.36
CA GLY A 277 6.26 -18.48 -10.78
C GLY A 277 4.97 -17.98 -10.11
N MET A 278 5.04 -17.67 -8.81
CA MET A 278 3.90 -17.12 -8.07
C MET A 278 3.56 -15.70 -8.53
N VAL A 279 4.57 -14.85 -8.79
CA VAL A 279 4.38 -13.50 -9.36
C VAL A 279 3.67 -13.58 -10.70
N LYS A 280 4.15 -14.43 -11.61
CA LYS A 280 3.53 -14.59 -12.94
C LYS A 280 2.05 -14.99 -12.83
N ALA A 281 1.76 -16.06 -12.10
CA ALA A 281 0.39 -16.55 -11.94
C ALA A 281 -0.54 -15.51 -11.27
N SER A 282 -0.06 -14.79 -10.26
CA SER A 282 -0.80 -13.75 -9.57
C SER A 282 -1.06 -12.54 -10.48
N PHE A 283 -0.06 -12.12 -11.26
CA PHE A 283 -0.19 -11.03 -12.22
C PHE A 283 -1.22 -11.38 -13.31
N GLU A 284 -1.14 -12.56 -13.88
CA GLU A 284 -2.10 -13.06 -14.89
C GLU A 284 -3.54 -13.10 -14.35
N TYR A 285 -3.72 -13.49 -13.08
CA TYR A 285 -5.04 -13.49 -12.45
C TYR A 285 -5.63 -12.09 -12.30
N LEU A 286 -4.80 -11.09 -11.92
CA LEU A 286 -5.25 -9.72 -11.61
C LEU A 286 -5.27 -8.80 -12.82
N HIS A 287 -4.50 -9.11 -13.86
CA HIS A 287 -4.35 -8.25 -15.03
C HIS A 287 -5.71 -7.90 -15.65
N GLY A 288 -5.97 -6.60 -15.77
CA GLY A 288 -7.24 -6.08 -16.27
C GLY A 288 -8.44 -6.17 -15.30
N LYS A 289 -8.21 -6.55 -14.05
CA LYS A 289 -9.28 -6.59 -13.01
C LYS A 289 -9.13 -5.50 -11.95
N VAL A 290 -7.91 -5.00 -11.73
CA VAL A 290 -7.59 -3.97 -10.74
C VAL A 290 -7.37 -2.64 -11.42
#